data_0a7ecb3dfb64628e0aae26f25cd45533
#
_entry.id   0a7ecb3dfb64628e0aae26f25cd45533
#
_cell.length_a   1.000
_cell.length_b   1.000
_cell.length_c   1.000
_cell.angle_alpha   90.00
_cell.angle_beta   90.00
_cell.angle_gamma   90.00
#
_symmetry.space_group_name_H-M   'P 1'
#
loop_
_entity.id
_entity.type
_entity.pdbx_description
1 polymer ?
#
loop_
_entity_poly.entity_id
_entity_poly.type
_entity_poly.pdbx_seq_one_letter_code
_entity_poly.pdbx_strand_id
1 'polypeptide(L)'
;MSIVFSGDELLNIAISIERRGMTFYDIMAKSTDNELARAIFEALVNMEREHINIFQDMMDAIDSSHTSESPSPEYSGYVQALIDDAVFTDDMITSEMATQADSDIKALELAISAEKDSILFYYEMKDLMPKQTLAVIERVILEEKSHLQQLTEVKKRLQTT
;
A
#
# COMPACT_ATOMS: atom_id res chain seq x y z
N MET A 1 -22.04 16.82 1.59
CA MET A 1 -21.24 16.54 2.81
C MET A 1 -19.80 16.41 2.44
N SER A 2 -18.95 17.20 3.02
CA SER A 2 -17.50 16.97 2.88
C SER A 2 -17.09 15.82 3.81
N ILE A 3 -16.51 14.77 3.25
CA ILE A 3 -15.91 13.70 4.02
C ILE A 3 -14.62 14.25 4.61
N VAL A 4 -14.52 14.26 5.93
CA VAL A 4 -13.29 14.66 6.63
C VAL A 4 -12.72 13.41 7.29
N PHE A 5 -11.53 13.01 6.88
CA PHE A 5 -10.84 11.88 7.48
C PHE A 5 -10.09 12.31 8.75
N SER A 6 -10.34 11.62 9.86
CA SER A 6 -9.52 11.74 11.06
C SER A 6 -8.19 11.03 10.88
N GLY A 7 -7.22 11.33 11.76
CA GLY A 7 -5.93 10.62 11.76
C GLY A 7 -6.10 9.11 11.93
N ASP A 8 -7.01 8.69 12.81
CA ASP A 8 -7.32 7.27 13.03
C ASP A 8 -7.92 6.61 11.79
N GLU A 9 -8.81 7.30 11.07
CA GLU A 9 -9.40 6.81 9.83
C GLU A 9 -8.35 6.65 8.74
N LEU A 10 -7.44 7.62 8.59
CA LEU A 10 -6.34 7.54 7.63
C LEU A 10 -5.39 6.37 7.95
N LEU A 11 -5.07 6.16 9.21
CA LEU A 11 -4.24 5.03 9.65
C LEU A 11 -4.94 3.68 9.43
N ASN A 12 -6.24 3.60 9.68
CA ASN A 12 -7.01 2.39 9.38
C ASN A 12 -7.02 2.06 7.89
N ILE A 13 -7.12 3.07 7.03
CA ILE A 13 -7.03 2.90 5.58
C ILE A 13 -5.62 2.42 5.20
N ALA A 14 -4.57 3.04 5.76
CA ALA A 14 -3.19 2.63 5.53
C ALA A 14 -2.97 1.16 5.90
N ILE A 15 -3.39 0.75 7.10
CA ILE A 15 -3.31 -0.64 7.56
C ILE A 15 -4.06 -1.58 6.62
N SER A 16 -5.23 -1.19 6.11
CA SER A 16 -5.98 -1.99 5.14
C SER A 16 -5.24 -2.15 3.82
N ILE A 17 -4.61 -1.09 3.32
CA ILE A 17 -3.78 -1.12 2.11
C ILE A 17 -2.63 -2.13 2.27
N GLU A 18 -1.90 -2.05 3.38
CA GLU A 18 -0.78 -2.95 3.67
C GLU A 18 -1.23 -4.42 3.83
N ARG A 19 -2.35 -4.66 4.49
CA ARG A 19 -2.90 -6.02 4.63
C ARG A 19 -3.28 -6.63 3.29
N ARG A 20 -3.87 -5.86 2.40
CA ARG A 20 -4.22 -6.31 1.05
C ARG A 20 -2.97 -6.62 0.24
N GLY A 21 -1.97 -5.74 0.30
CA GLY A 21 -0.67 -5.96 -0.31
C GLY A 21 -0.01 -7.23 0.20
N MET A 22 0.08 -7.38 1.51
CA MET A 22 0.66 -8.57 2.15
C MET A 22 -0.05 -9.85 1.71
N THR A 23 -1.38 -9.87 1.68
CA THR A 23 -2.18 -11.02 1.24
C THR A 23 -1.92 -11.34 -0.23
N PHE A 24 -1.89 -10.33 -1.09
CA PHE A 24 -1.57 -10.51 -2.52
C PHE A 24 -0.18 -11.10 -2.70
N TYR A 25 0.83 -10.55 -2.06
CA TYR A 25 2.20 -11.04 -2.17
C TYR A 25 2.36 -12.47 -1.65
N ASP A 26 1.68 -12.82 -0.57
CA ASP A 26 1.69 -14.18 -0.04
C ASP A 26 1.07 -15.19 -1.02
N ILE A 27 -0.06 -14.84 -1.65
CA ILE A 27 -0.70 -15.65 -2.68
C ILE A 27 0.23 -15.82 -3.89
N MET A 28 0.85 -14.74 -4.35
CA MET A 28 1.74 -14.78 -5.51
C MET A 28 3.02 -15.57 -5.22
N ALA A 29 3.60 -15.43 -4.03
CA ALA A 29 4.76 -16.19 -3.62
C ALA A 29 4.49 -17.70 -3.62
N LYS A 30 3.30 -18.10 -3.20
CA LYS A 30 2.88 -19.52 -3.18
C LYS A 30 2.50 -20.06 -4.55
N SER A 31 2.10 -19.21 -5.47
CA SER A 31 1.57 -19.59 -6.80
C SER A 31 2.63 -19.60 -7.88
N THR A 32 3.71 -18.83 -7.77
CA THR A 32 4.73 -18.73 -8.80
C THR A 32 5.69 -19.91 -8.79
N ASP A 33 6.07 -20.37 -9.97
CA ASP A 33 7.15 -21.35 -10.17
C ASP A 33 8.51 -20.68 -10.38
N ASN A 34 8.54 -19.36 -10.60
CA ASN A 34 9.76 -18.59 -10.82
C ASN A 34 10.39 -18.20 -9.48
N GLU A 35 11.64 -18.63 -9.25
CA GLU A 35 12.36 -18.37 -7.99
C GLU A 35 12.62 -16.89 -7.73
N LEU A 36 12.90 -16.10 -8.77
CA LEU A 36 13.14 -14.66 -8.63
C LEU A 36 11.84 -13.91 -8.24
N ALA A 37 10.74 -14.27 -8.89
CA ALA A 37 9.42 -13.71 -8.54
C ALA A 37 9.01 -14.12 -7.12
N ARG A 38 9.23 -15.37 -6.74
CA ARG A 38 8.94 -15.86 -5.38
C ARG A 38 9.74 -15.07 -4.34
N ALA A 39 11.03 -14.88 -4.57
CA ALA A 39 11.90 -14.19 -3.62
C ALA A 39 11.46 -12.75 -3.39
N ILE A 40 11.08 -12.00 -4.43
CA ILE A 40 10.59 -10.63 -4.26
C ILE A 40 9.24 -10.60 -3.53
N PHE A 41 8.31 -11.48 -3.85
CA PHE A 41 7.01 -11.53 -3.18
C PHE A 41 7.14 -11.90 -1.70
N GLU A 42 7.97 -12.87 -1.35
CA GLU A 42 8.25 -13.24 0.05
C GLU A 42 8.88 -12.08 0.83
N ALA A 43 9.82 -11.36 0.22
CA ALA A 43 10.43 -10.18 0.84
C ALA A 43 9.38 -9.09 1.10
N LEU A 44 8.49 -8.84 0.14
CA LEU A 44 7.43 -7.84 0.27
C LEU A 44 6.40 -8.22 1.34
N VAL A 45 6.04 -9.49 1.49
CA VAL A 45 5.16 -9.94 2.60
C VAL A 45 5.71 -9.48 3.95
N ASN A 46 7.01 -9.62 4.16
CA ASN A 46 7.64 -9.22 5.42
C ASN A 46 7.67 -7.70 5.60
N MET A 47 7.91 -6.96 4.54
CA MET A 47 7.98 -5.49 4.59
C MET A 47 6.60 -4.87 4.81
N GLU A 48 5.55 -5.37 4.15
CA GLU A 48 4.18 -4.93 4.41
C GLU A 48 3.74 -5.22 5.86
N ARG A 49 4.19 -6.35 6.42
CA ARG A 49 3.94 -6.66 7.82
C ARG A 49 4.60 -5.64 8.76
N GLU A 50 5.80 -5.20 8.44
CA GLU A 50 6.49 -4.15 9.20
C GLU A 50 5.74 -2.81 9.10
N HIS A 51 5.26 -2.45 7.93
CA HIS A 51 4.46 -1.23 7.73
C HIS A 51 3.15 -1.28 8.55
N ILE A 52 2.47 -2.41 8.58
CA ILE A 52 1.28 -2.61 9.43
C ILE A 52 1.62 -2.32 10.90
N ASN A 53 2.73 -2.86 11.39
CA ASN A 53 3.17 -2.62 12.77
C ASN A 53 3.50 -1.14 13.02
N ILE A 54 4.17 -0.49 12.08
CA ILE A 54 4.50 0.95 12.15
C ILE A 54 3.22 1.78 12.26
N PHE A 55 2.25 1.54 11.41
CA PHE A 55 0.98 2.28 11.43
C PHE A 55 0.15 1.96 12.67
N GLN A 56 0.21 0.73 13.18
CA GLN A 56 -0.45 0.33 14.43
C GLN A 56 0.16 1.03 15.65
N ASP A 57 1.48 1.08 15.73
CA ASP A 57 2.20 1.81 16.77
C ASP A 57 1.89 3.32 16.71
N MET A 58 1.79 3.87 15.50
CA MET A 58 1.42 5.26 15.28
C MET A 58 -0.01 5.53 15.74
N MET A 59 -0.95 4.63 15.48
CA MET A 59 -2.33 4.72 15.94
C MET A 59 -2.42 4.72 17.48
N ASP A 60 -1.66 3.84 18.14
CA ASP A 60 -1.61 3.75 19.59
C ASP A 60 -1.00 5.01 20.24
N ALA A 61 -0.10 5.69 19.53
CA ALA A 61 0.58 6.90 20.02
C ALA A 61 -0.20 8.19 19.77
N ILE A 62 -1.15 8.19 18.83
CA ILE A 62 -1.98 9.36 18.56
C ILE A 62 -3.04 9.50 19.65
N ASP A 63 -2.98 10.63 20.38
CA ASP A 63 -4.07 11.03 21.25
C ASP A 63 -5.27 11.46 20.39
N SER A 64 -6.41 10.81 20.58
CA SER A 64 -7.67 11.07 19.86
C SER A 64 -8.18 12.52 19.98
N SER A 65 -7.56 13.33 20.84
CA SER A 65 -7.87 14.76 21.01
C SER A 65 -7.24 15.68 19.97
N HIS A 66 -6.29 15.20 19.15
CA HIS A 66 -5.66 15.98 18.11
C HIS A 66 -6.41 15.83 16.78
N THR A 67 -7.47 16.62 16.63
CA THR A 67 -8.05 16.86 15.32
C THR A 67 -7.07 17.72 14.52
N SER A 68 -6.46 17.17 13.49
CA SER A 68 -5.79 17.95 12.46
C SER A 68 -6.79 18.99 11.89
N GLU A 69 -6.30 20.14 11.45
CA GLU A 69 -7.12 21.10 10.73
C GLU A 69 -7.90 20.37 9.64
N SER A 70 -9.22 20.59 9.61
CA SER A 70 -10.09 19.93 8.65
C SER A 70 -9.60 20.19 7.23
N PRO A 71 -9.29 19.15 6.45
CA PRO A 71 -8.86 19.35 5.07
C PRO A 71 -9.99 19.99 4.26
N SER A 72 -9.62 20.70 3.18
CA SER A 72 -10.63 21.26 2.28
C SER A 72 -11.50 20.15 1.67
N PRO A 73 -12.78 20.43 1.31
CA PRO A 73 -13.65 19.45 0.66
C PRO A 73 -13.05 18.86 -0.61
N GLU A 74 -12.29 19.64 -1.37
CA GLU A 74 -11.59 19.20 -2.59
C GLU A 74 -10.51 18.15 -2.27
N TYR A 75 -9.82 18.32 -1.16
CA TYR A 75 -8.79 17.42 -0.69
C TYR A 75 -9.35 16.06 -0.27
N SER A 76 -10.46 16.09 0.49
CA SER A 76 -11.16 14.86 0.92
C SER A 76 -11.71 14.07 -0.27
N GLY A 77 -12.19 14.75 -1.31
CA GLY A 77 -12.64 14.14 -2.55
C GLY A 77 -11.52 13.43 -3.30
N TYR A 78 -10.33 14.01 -3.32
CA TYR A 78 -9.16 13.39 -3.94
C TYR A 78 -8.71 12.13 -3.18
N VAL A 79 -8.63 12.19 -1.87
CA VAL A 79 -8.28 11.03 -1.03
C VAL A 79 -9.30 9.90 -1.22
N GLN A 80 -10.60 10.23 -1.24
CA GLN A 80 -11.65 9.24 -1.50
C GLN A 80 -11.49 8.60 -2.89
N ALA A 81 -11.17 9.37 -3.91
CA ALA A 81 -10.92 8.85 -5.26
C ALA A 81 -9.72 7.87 -5.28
N LEU A 82 -8.64 8.17 -4.56
CA LEU A 82 -7.51 7.26 -4.44
C LEU A 82 -7.90 5.93 -3.79
N ILE A 83 -8.78 5.96 -2.79
CA ILE A 83 -9.27 4.75 -2.11
C ILE A 83 -10.19 3.95 -3.04
N ASP A 84 -11.11 4.62 -3.73
CA ASP A 84 -12.12 3.97 -4.58
C ASP A 84 -11.50 3.32 -5.82
N ASP A 85 -10.45 3.92 -6.37
CA ASP A 85 -9.74 3.43 -7.56
C ASP A 85 -8.51 2.58 -7.24
N ALA A 86 -8.27 2.26 -5.98
CA ALA A 86 -7.15 1.40 -5.59
C ALA A 86 -7.21 0.04 -6.29
N VAL A 87 -6.06 -0.43 -6.77
CA VAL A 87 -5.93 -1.71 -7.48
C VAL A 87 -6.38 -2.88 -6.61
N PHE A 88 -6.08 -2.84 -5.32
CA PHE A 88 -6.49 -3.86 -4.37
C PHE A 88 -7.71 -3.39 -3.59
N THR A 89 -8.86 -3.97 -3.91
CA THR A 89 -10.09 -3.86 -3.12
C THR A 89 -10.32 -5.15 -2.35
N ASP A 90 -11.12 -5.12 -1.29
CA ASP A 90 -11.42 -6.32 -0.49
C ASP A 90 -12.01 -7.46 -1.33
N ASP A 91 -12.76 -7.12 -2.38
CA ASP A 91 -13.35 -8.07 -3.31
C ASP A 91 -12.31 -8.75 -4.21
N MET A 92 -11.15 -8.13 -4.41
CA MET A 92 -10.09 -8.65 -5.28
C MET A 92 -9.15 -9.64 -4.59
N ILE A 93 -9.18 -9.77 -3.28
CA ILE A 93 -8.33 -10.71 -2.52
C ILE A 93 -8.85 -12.14 -2.60
N THR A 94 -10.02 -12.34 -3.16
CA THR A 94 -10.60 -13.65 -3.41
C THR A 94 -10.03 -14.28 -4.70
N SER A 95 -10.43 -15.52 -4.97
CA SER A 95 -9.96 -16.38 -6.07
C SER A 95 -9.84 -15.73 -7.46
N GLU A 96 -10.45 -14.56 -7.70
CA GLU A 96 -10.36 -13.83 -8.95
C GLU A 96 -8.96 -13.25 -9.21
N MET A 97 -8.21 -12.87 -8.18
CA MET A 97 -6.84 -12.37 -8.37
C MET A 97 -5.90 -13.47 -8.83
N ALA A 98 -6.07 -14.68 -8.36
CA ALA A 98 -5.31 -15.82 -8.81
C ALA A 98 -5.58 -16.14 -10.30
N THR A 99 -6.78 -15.82 -10.81
CA THR A 99 -7.15 -15.97 -12.21
C THR A 99 -6.77 -14.79 -13.09
N GLN A 100 -6.71 -13.56 -12.56
CA GLN A 100 -6.25 -12.37 -13.29
C GLN A 100 -4.73 -12.31 -13.43
N ALA A 101 -4.01 -12.85 -12.45
CA ALA A 101 -2.56 -13.00 -12.52
C ALA A 101 -2.20 -14.34 -13.17
N ASP A 102 -2.57 -14.50 -14.44
CA ASP A 102 -2.32 -15.71 -15.24
C ASP A 102 -0.83 -15.92 -15.57
N SER A 103 0.03 -14.96 -15.22
CA SER A 103 1.47 -15.00 -15.41
C SER A 103 2.19 -14.19 -14.32
N ASP A 104 3.47 -14.48 -14.12
CA ASP A 104 4.34 -13.70 -13.21
C ASP A 104 4.44 -12.24 -13.65
N ILE A 105 4.49 -11.97 -14.94
CA ILE A 105 4.52 -10.61 -15.50
C ILE A 105 3.25 -9.86 -15.10
N LYS A 106 2.09 -10.48 -15.22
CA LYS A 106 0.81 -9.85 -14.83
C LYS A 106 0.74 -9.59 -13.33
N ALA A 107 1.21 -10.54 -12.52
CA ALA A 107 1.30 -10.36 -11.08
C ALA A 107 2.21 -9.17 -10.69
N LEU A 108 3.37 -9.06 -11.34
CA LEU A 108 4.29 -7.94 -11.13
C LEU A 108 3.70 -6.60 -11.58
N GLU A 109 2.95 -6.56 -12.67
CA GLU A 109 2.26 -5.35 -13.13
C GLU A 109 1.20 -4.89 -12.13
N LEU A 110 0.43 -5.81 -11.57
CA LEU A 110 -0.55 -5.50 -10.52
C LEU A 110 0.14 -4.99 -9.26
N ALA A 111 1.23 -5.63 -8.84
CA ALA A 111 2.04 -5.19 -7.70
C ALA A 111 2.60 -3.77 -7.91
N ILE A 112 3.18 -3.49 -9.07
CA ILE A 112 3.70 -2.16 -9.42
C ILE A 112 2.60 -1.10 -9.34
N SER A 113 1.41 -1.40 -9.84
CA SER A 113 0.27 -0.48 -9.76
C SER A 113 -0.18 -0.26 -8.31
N ALA A 114 -0.18 -1.30 -7.47
CA ALA A 114 -0.52 -1.20 -6.06
C ALA A 114 0.49 -0.35 -5.28
N GLU A 115 1.79 -0.50 -5.54
CA GLU A 115 2.82 0.34 -4.92
C GLU A 115 2.67 1.81 -5.29
N LYS A 116 2.33 2.10 -6.54
CA LYS A 116 2.02 3.47 -6.98
C LYS A 116 0.83 4.06 -6.25
N ASP A 117 -0.23 3.28 -6.08
CA ASP A 117 -1.43 3.69 -5.33
C ASP A 117 -1.08 3.99 -3.87
N SER A 118 -0.28 3.14 -3.22
CA SER A 118 0.19 3.33 -1.85
C SER A 118 1.00 4.61 -1.71
N ILE A 119 1.96 4.85 -2.60
CA ILE A 119 2.79 6.06 -2.60
C ILE A 119 1.93 7.31 -2.71
N LEU A 120 0.96 7.34 -3.63
CA LEU A 120 0.05 8.48 -3.80
C LEU A 120 -0.77 8.73 -2.54
N PHE A 121 -1.33 7.68 -1.95
CA PHE A 121 -2.10 7.77 -0.72
C PHE A 121 -1.25 8.29 0.46
N TYR A 122 -0.04 7.77 0.66
CA TYR A 122 0.83 8.17 1.77
C TYR A 122 1.34 9.59 1.65
N TYR A 123 1.55 10.11 0.43
CA TYR A 123 1.85 11.53 0.24
C TYR A 123 0.71 12.42 0.73
N GLU A 124 -0.53 12.07 0.43
CA GLU A 124 -1.70 12.82 0.91
C GLU A 124 -1.87 12.66 2.43
N MET A 125 -1.76 11.45 2.95
CA MET A 125 -1.83 11.16 4.38
C MET A 125 -0.80 11.97 5.16
N LYS A 126 0.41 12.09 4.65
CA LYS A 126 1.50 12.85 5.27
C LYS A 126 1.10 14.29 5.59
N ASP A 127 0.40 14.94 4.67
CA ASP A 127 -0.01 16.34 4.82
C ASP A 127 -1.19 16.51 5.80
N LEU A 128 -1.91 15.43 6.08
CA LEU A 128 -3.09 15.42 6.96
C LEU A 128 -2.80 14.95 8.38
N MET A 129 -1.65 14.30 8.59
CA MET A 129 -1.28 13.73 9.87
C MET A 129 -0.53 14.74 10.77
N PRO A 130 -0.51 14.52 12.09
CA PRO A 130 0.26 15.36 13.01
C PRO A 130 1.75 15.42 12.64
N LYS A 131 2.39 16.56 12.85
CA LYS A 131 3.79 16.80 12.49
C LYS A 131 4.78 15.78 13.08
N GLN A 132 4.51 15.26 14.26
CA GLN A 132 5.36 14.25 14.90
C GLN A 132 5.39 12.91 14.15
N THR A 133 4.41 12.63 13.28
CA THR A 133 4.36 11.40 12.48
C THR A 133 5.07 11.53 11.14
N LEU A 134 5.42 12.75 10.74
CA LEU A 134 5.93 13.08 9.41
C LEU A 134 7.15 12.25 9.02
N ALA A 135 8.16 12.19 9.89
CA ALA A 135 9.41 11.48 9.60
C ALA A 135 9.18 9.97 9.37
N VAL A 136 8.25 9.36 10.11
CA VAL A 136 7.92 7.94 9.99
C VAL A 136 7.19 7.69 8.67
N ILE A 137 6.22 8.52 8.31
CA ILE A 137 5.48 8.41 7.05
C ILE A 137 6.42 8.60 5.86
N GLU A 138 7.33 9.57 5.91
CA GLU A 138 8.33 9.78 4.86
C GLU A 138 9.25 8.57 4.68
N ARG A 139 9.61 7.90 5.77
CA ARG A 139 10.39 6.65 5.71
C ARG A 139 9.60 5.55 4.99
N VAL A 140 8.32 5.35 5.33
CA VAL A 140 7.47 4.38 4.65
C VAL A 140 7.37 4.70 3.16
N ILE A 141 7.17 5.96 2.77
CA ILE A 141 7.13 6.38 1.37
C ILE A 141 8.43 6.02 0.64
N LEU A 142 9.59 6.20 1.27
CA LEU A 142 10.87 5.81 0.66
C LEU A 142 10.99 4.29 0.49
N GLU A 143 10.50 3.53 1.44
CA GLU A 143 10.47 2.07 1.36
C GLU A 143 9.54 1.60 0.23
N GLU A 144 8.33 2.19 0.08
CA GLU A 144 7.42 1.92 -1.04
C GLU A 144 8.04 2.23 -2.41
N LYS A 145 8.78 3.33 -2.50
CA LYS A 145 9.54 3.65 -3.73
C LYS A 145 10.59 2.59 -4.04
N SER A 146 11.24 2.04 -3.02
CA SER A 146 12.19 0.95 -3.18
C SER A 146 11.50 -0.33 -3.65
N HIS A 147 10.33 -0.66 -3.10
CA HIS A 147 9.51 -1.79 -3.56
C HIS A 147 9.17 -1.67 -5.05
N LEU A 148 8.70 -0.50 -5.46
CA LEU A 148 8.40 -0.19 -6.86
C LEU A 148 9.61 -0.42 -7.78
N GLN A 149 10.79 0.02 -7.37
CA GLN A 149 12.02 -0.18 -8.12
C GLN A 149 12.39 -1.65 -8.22
N GLN A 150 12.33 -2.40 -7.13
CA GLN A 150 12.63 -3.83 -7.08
C GLN A 150 11.67 -4.64 -7.96
N LEU A 151 10.37 -4.39 -7.88
CA LEU A 151 9.36 -5.04 -8.71
C LEU A 151 9.58 -4.76 -10.20
N THR A 152 9.91 -3.52 -10.55
CA THR A 152 10.19 -3.11 -11.93
C THR A 152 11.43 -3.83 -12.46
N GLU A 153 12.46 -3.97 -11.66
CA GLU A 153 13.70 -4.67 -12.04
C GLU A 153 13.43 -6.17 -12.24
N VAL A 154 12.70 -6.81 -11.35
CA VAL A 154 12.33 -8.23 -11.50
C VAL A 154 11.50 -8.43 -12.77
N LYS A 155 10.52 -7.56 -13.02
CA LYS A 155 9.72 -7.60 -14.25
C LYS A 155 10.58 -7.53 -15.51
N LYS A 156 11.53 -6.59 -15.55
CA LYS A 156 12.46 -6.47 -16.69
C LYS A 156 13.28 -7.74 -16.90
N ARG A 157 13.79 -8.33 -15.85
CA ARG A 157 14.56 -9.58 -15.93
C ARG A 157 13.74 -10.74 -16.50
N LEU A 158 12.48 -10.87 -16.05
CA LEU A 158 11.59 -11.90 -16.56
C LEU A 158 11.20 -11.69 -18.03
N GLN A 159 11.14 -10.43 -18.48
CA GLN A 159 10.84 -10.12 -19.88
C GLN A 159 12.01 -10.37 -20.84
N THR A 160 13.23 -10.41 -20.34
CA THR A 160 14.46 -10.63 -21.15
C THR A 160 14.89 -12.08 -21.23
N THR A 161 14.26 -12.98 -20.51
CA THR A 161 14.45 -14.42 -20.59
C THR A 161 13.36 -15.07 -21.44
#